data_e4220da872a03fa228ef081f4a2d32d9
#
_entry.id   e4220da872a03fa228ef081f4a2d32d9
#
_cell.length_a   1.000
_cell.length_b   1.000
_cell.length_c   1.000
_cell.angle_alpha   90.00
_cell.angle_beta   90.00
_cell.angle_gamma   90.00
#
_symmetry.space_group_name_H-M   'P 1'
#
loop_
_entity.id
_entity.type
_entity.pdbx_description
1 polymer ?
#
loop_
_entity_poly.entity_id
_entity_poly.type
_entity_poly.pdbx_seq_one_letter_code
_entity_poly.pdbx_strand_id
1 'polypeptide(L)'
;MNMQQSSPPVGDVIDATPAPRPERMRLSGRHVDIVPFDPDLHARALYEASHGPEKEALWAYLGVGPFANLAAFETSYRAAAERDDPLLFAILDKNGHVVGHATYMRIDTANRVIEVGNILYTPAMMRTPGGTEAMYLMARHAFETLGYRRYEWKCNALNAPSRRAAERYGFRFEGTFRHHMIVKGRNRDTAWFSILAEEWPQIAVAMETWLAPENFDGAGRQIVPLSILNAREMEVEGRVLRRARFDELPQIEALQKAAYARNRILLGVEPVPLLWDYARVFREREVWVLDGADSIAGVAILQARADDLLTDSIATCPKAQGFGFGNLLLTAGEVRARALGKRTVRLYTGEPLSANIHWYRRKGYAIERVEQLPDRRLVHMAKAVG
;
A
#
# COMPACT_ATOMS: atom_id res chain seq x y z
N MET A 1 20.85 -32.87 -35.31
CA MET A 1 19.79 -32.01 -34.72
C MET A 1 19.99 -32.00 -33.24
N ASN A 2 20.73 -31.00 -32.72
CA ASN A 2 20.89 -30.83 -31.29
C ASN A 2 19.63 -30.11 -30.75
N MET A 3 18.74 -30.87 -30.13
CA MET A 3 17.73 -30.29 -29.28
C MET A 3 18.44 -29.71 -28.05
N GLN A 4 18.68 -28.41 -28.03
CA GLN A 4 18.99 -27.72 -26.79
C GLN A 4 17.79 -27.92 -25.86
N GLN A 5 17.94 -28.78 -24.84
CA GLN A 5 17.02 -28.86 -23.74
C GLN A 5 17.05 -27.49 -23.02
N SER A 6 16.09 -26.62 -23.32
CA SER A 6 15.88 -25.43 -22.51
C SER A 6 15.50 -25.90 -21.11
N SER A 7 16.24 -25.46 -20.11
CA SER A 7 15.87 -25.70 -18.72
C SER A 7 14.43 -25.25 -18.50
N PRO A 8 13.63 -25.97 -17.69
CA PRO A 8 12.26 -25.55 -17.37
C PRO A 8 12.30 -24.15 -16.75
N PRO A 9 11.29 -23.30 -16.98
CA PRO A 9 11.21 -22.00 -16.36
C PRO A 9 11.08 -22.16 -14.84
N VAL A 10 11.98 -21.52 -14.09
CA VAL A 10 12.00 -21.47 -12.63
C VAL A 10 11.99 -20.01 -12.18
N GLY A 11 11.65 -19.77 -10.90
CA GLY A 11 11.66 -18.42 -10.33
C GLY A 11 13.05 -17.78 -10.33
N ASP A 12 13.09 -16.47 -10.13
CA ASP A 12 14.34 -15.71 -10.08
C ASP A 12 15.20 -16.13 -8.87
N VAL A 13 16.52 -16.00 -9.05
CA VAL A 13 17.47 -16.17 -7.95
C VAL A 13 17.33 -15.02 -6.99
N ILE A 14 17.15 -15.35 -5.72
CA ILE A 14 17.03 -14.37 -4.64
C ILE A 14 18.07 -14.63 -3.55
N ASP A 15 18.33 -13.62 -2.71
CA ASP A 15 19.06 -13.83 -1.47
C ASP A 15 18.27 -14.77 -0.55
N ALA A 16 18.86 -15.93 -0.24
CA ALA A 16 18.25 -16.95 0.59
C ALA A 16 18.63 -16.83 2.09
N THR A 17 19.28 -15.73 2.50
CA THR A 17 19.61 -15.48 3.90
C THR A 17 18.32 -15.40 4.73
N PRO A 18 18.14 -16.21 5.79
CA PRO A 18 16.96 -16.17 6.63
C PRO A 18 16.78 -14.79 7.29
N ALA A 19 15.54 -14.33 7.41
CA ALA A 19 15.24 -13.15 8.22
C ALA A 19 15.39 -13.46 9.73
N PRO A 20 15.76 -12.49 10.57
CA PRO A 20 15.71 -12.64 12.00
C PRO A 20 14.28 -12.86 12.51
N ARG A 21 14.13 -13.60 13.61
CA ARG A 21 12.85 -13.69 14.29
C ARG A 21 12.51 -12.36 14.96
N PRO A 22 11.22 -11.93 14.96
CA PRO A 22 10.83 -10.79 15.77
C PRO A 22 11.04 -11.08 17.25
N GLU A 23 11.54 -10.09 17.96
CA GLU A 23 11.74 -10.14 19.41
C GLU A 23 10.56 -9.51 20.17
N ARG A 24 10.50 -9.75 21.49
CA ARG A 24 9.58 -9.09 22.42
C ARG A 24 10.04 -7.66 22.70
N MET A 25 9.72 -6.74 21.80
CA MET A 25 10.15 -5.35 21.87
C MET A 25 8.98 -4.37 21.85
N ARG A 26 9.23 -3.13 22.22
CA ARG A 26 8.28 -2.04 22.11
C ARG A 26 8.39 -1.37 20.75
N LEU A 27 7.23 -1.14 20.12
CA LEU A 27 7.08 -0.29 18.94
C LEU A 27 6.25 0.93 19.34
N SER A 28 6.81 2.12 19.24
CA SER A 28 6.16 3.36 19.68
C SER A 28 5.68 4.18 18.50
N GLY A 29 4.41 4.61 18.55
CA GLY A 29 3.77 5.50 17.60
C GLY A 29 3.32 6.81 18.25
N ARG A 30 2.54 7.59 17.50
CA ARG A 30 1.91 8.83 18.01
C ARG A 30 0.66 8.53 18.82
N HIS A 31 -0.15 7.57 18.38
CA HIS A 31 -1.46 7.26 18.93
C HIS A 31 -1.42 6.04 19.84
N VAL A 32 -0.53 5.08 19.56
CA VAL A 32 -0.43 3.83 20.32
C VAL A 32 1.02 3.41 20.52
N ASP A 33 1.20 2.56 21.51
CA ASP A 33 2.40 1.77 21.72
C ASP A 33 2.04 0.29 21.63
N ILE A 34 2.87 -0.50 20.96
CA ILE A 34 2.78 -1.95 20.90
C ILE A 34 3.86 -2.50 21.80
N VAL A 35 3.50 -3.28 22.80
CA VAL A 35 4.42 -3.82 23.80
C VAL A 35 4.25 -5.33 23.94
N PRO A 36 5.26 -6.09 24.33
CA PRO A 36 5.10 -7.49 24.69
C PRO A 36 3.93 -7.64 25.68
N PHE A 37 3.06 -8.63 25.44
CA PHE A 37 1.93 -8.83 26.32
C PHE A 37 2.41 -9.39 27.67
N ASP A 38 2.20 -8.62 28.73
CA ASP A 38 2.41 -9.02 30.11
C ASP A 38 1.05 -9.36 30.74
N PRO A 39 0.79 -10.62 31.10
CA PRO A 39 -0.50 -11.02 31.66
C PRO A 39 -0.85 -10.32 32.98
N ASP A 40 0.13 -10.01 33.81
CA ASP A 40 -0.09 -9.39 35.11
C ASP A 40 -0.46 -7.91 34.99
N LEU A 41 0.01 -7.25 33.94
CA LEU A 41 -0.28 -5.83 33.64
C LEU A 41 -1.51 -5.65 32.74
N HIS A 42 -1.69 -6.55 31.76
CA HIS A 42 -2.60 -6.28 30.66
C HIS A 42 -3.89 -7.11 30.68
N ALA A 43 -3.87 -8.34 31.28
CA ALA A 43 -4.96 -9.28 31.09
C ALA A 43 -6.28 -8.79 31.67
N ARG A 44 -6.30 -8.31 32.92
CA ARG A 44 -7.52 -7.81 33.57
C ARG A 44 -8.15 -6.66 32.78
N ALA A 45 -7.37 -5.64 32.46
CA ALA A 45 -7.86 -4.46 31.74
C ALA A 45 -8.40 -4.84 30.34
N LEU A 46 -7.72 -5.75 29.62
CA LEU A 46 -8.19 -6.24 28.32
C LEU A 46 -9.48 -7.05 28.45
N TYR A 47 -9.61 -7.89 29.49
CA TYR A 47 -10.82 -8.64 29.75
C TYR A 47 -12.02 -7.69 29.96
N GLU A 48 -11.90 -6.72 30.85
CA GLU A 48 -12.93 -5.72 31.12
C GLU A 48 -13.31 -4.91 29.88
N ALA A 49 -12.33 -4.56 29.06
CA ALA A 49 -12.54 -3.82 27.81
C ALA A 49 -13.19 -4.65 26.70
N SER A 50 -13.04 -5.99 26.69
CA SER A 50 -13.45 -6.90 25.60
C SER A 50 -14.58 -7.87 25.94
N HIS A 51 -15.05 -7.92 27.20
CA HIS A 51 -16.16 -8.76 27.65
C HIS A 51 -17.33 -7.93 28.20
N GLY A 52 -18.49 -8.55 28.29
CA GLY A 52 -19.74 -7.94 28.73
C GLY A 52 -20.75 -7.76 27.61
N PRO A 53 -21.92 -7.21 27.91
CA PRO A 53 -22.99 -6.99 26.94
C PRO A 53 -22.47 -6.28 25.68
N GLU A 54 -22.93 -6.70 24.51
CA GLU A 54 -22.58 -6.13 23.19
C GLU A 54 -21.13 -6.35 22.72
N LYS A 55 -20.24 -6.94 23.56
CA LYS A 55 -18.85 -7.20 23.19
C LYS A 55 -18.57 -8.61 22.69
N GLU A 56 -19.51 -9.53 22.77
CA GLU A 56 -19.35 -10.93 22.33
C GLU A 56 -18.99 -11.04 20.84
N ALA A 57 -19.50 -10.12 20.02
CA ALA A 57 -19.21 -10.06 18.59
C ALA A 57 -17.72 -9.87 18.28
N LEU A 58 -16.93 -9.27 19.20
CA LEU A 58 -15.47 -9.11 19.06
C LEU A 58 -14.75 -10.46 18.91
N TRP A 59 -15.32 -11.50 19.52
CA TRP A 59 -14.74 -12.85 19.60
C TRP A 59 -15.23 -13.79 18.51
N ALA A 60 -16.19 -13.38 17.68
CA ALA A 60 -16.87 -14.25 16.73
C ALA A 60 -15.91 -14.95 15.75
N TYR A 61 -14.85 -14.26 15.31
CA TYR A 61 -13.89 -14.74 14.33
C TYR A 61 -12.51 -15.09 14.91
N LEU A 62 -12.30 -14.86 16.21
CA LEU A 62 -11.07 -15.27 16.88
C LEU A 62 -11.10 -16.77 17.21
N GLY A 63 -9.93 -17.41 17.20
CA GLY A 63 -9.79 -18.85 17.51
C GLY A 63 -10.16 -19.22 18.94
N VAL A 64 -10.13 -18.24 19.83
CA VAL A 64 -10.45 -18.37 21.28
C VAL A 64 -11.56 -17.42 21.69
N GLY A 65 -12.07 -17.59 22.90
CA GLY A 65 -13.08 -16.69 23.52
C GLY A 65 -14.47 -16.72 22.83
N PRO A 66 -15.45 -15.93 23.33
CA PRO A 66 -15.31 -15.22 24.60
C PRO A 66 -15.08 -16.14 25.78
N PHE A 67 -14.46 -15.64 26.84
CA PHE A 67 -14.14 -16.42 28.04
C PHE A 67 -15.24 -16.24 29.09
N ALA A 68 -15.57 -17.33 29.80
CA ALA A 68 -16.64 -17.32 30.78
C ALA A 68 -16.37 -16.42 31.99
N ASN A 69 -15.09 -16.21 32.34
CA ASN A 69 -14.67 -15.36 33.45
C ASN A 69 -13.21 -14.90 33.27
N LEU A 70 -12.81 -13.97 34.14
CA LEU A 70 -11.44 -13.42 34.12
C LEU A 70 -10.37 -14.48 34.34
N ALA A 71 -10.56 -15.43 35.24
CA ALA A 71 -9.55 -16.46 35.53
C ALA A 71 -9.26 -17.36 34.31
N ALA A 72 -10.31 -17.75 33.57
CA ALA A 72 -10.14 -18.49 32.32
C ALA A 72 -9.41 -17.67 31.26
N PHE A 73 -9.70 -16.37 31.19
CA PHE A 73 -9.01 -15.43 30.30
C PHE A 73 -7.52 -15.30 30.67
N GLU A 74 -7.22 -15.00 31.94
CA GLU A 74 -5.85 -14.86 32.44
C GLU A 74 -5.02 -16.12 32.18
N THR A 75 -5.58 -17.31 32.45
CA THR A 75 -4.91 -18.60 32.21
C THR A 75 -4.56 -18.75 30.72
N SER A 76 -5.52 -18.46 29.83
CA SER A 76 -5.31 -18.57 28.39
C SER A 76 -4.26 -17.57 27.87
N TYR A 77 -4.33 -16.31 28.33
CA TYR A 77 -3.41 -15.28 27.87
C TYR A 77 -2.00 -15.42 28.46
N ARG A 78 -1.88 -15.95 29.70
CA ARG A 78 -0.56 -16.32 30.27
C ARG A 78 0.13 -17.38 29.42
N ALA A 79 -0.58 -18.44 29.06
CA ALA A 79 -0.06 -19.47 28.18
C ALA A 79 0.24 -18.93 26.75
N ALA A 80 -0.50 -17.95 26.27
CA ALA A 80 -0.25 -17.32 24.97
C ALA A 80 0.98 -16.40 25.01
N ALA A 81 1.22 -15.67 26.11
CA ALA A 81 2.36 -14.77 26.25
C ALA A 81 3.71 -15.48 26.32
N GLU A 82 3.72 -16.76 26.72
CA GLU A 82 4.94 -17.59 26.76
C GLU A 82 5.39 -18.09 25.40
N ARG A 83 4.49 -18.06 24.38
CA ARG A 83 4.79 -18.60 23.06
C ARG A 83 5.63 -17.64 22.23
N ASP A 84 6.54 -18.21 21.42
CA ASP A 84 7.29 -17.47 20.43
C ASP A 84 6.61 -17.41 19.06
N ASP A 85 5.58 -18.28 18.84
CA ASP A 85 4.71 -18.28 17.67
C ASP A 85 3.34 -18.87 18.05
N PRO A 86 2.26 -18.10 18.09
CA PRO A 86 2.17 -16.64 17.88
C PRO A 86 2.90 -15.82 18.95
N LEU A 87 3.63 -14.78 18.54
CA LEU A 87 4.25 -13.80 19.42
C LEU A 87 3.26 -12.68 19.74
N LEU A 88 2.79 -12.63 20.99
CA LEU A 88 1.67 -11.79 21.42
C LEU A 88 2.13 -10.42 21.92
N PHE A 89 1.45 -9.35 21.44
CA PHE A 89 1.66 -7.98 21.85
C PHE A 89 0.35 -7.35 22.34
N ALA A 90 0.43 -6.56 23.39
CA ALA A 90 -0.61 -5.64 23.79
C ALA A 90 -0.49 -4.32 23.00
N ILE A 91 -1.64 -3.70 22.73
CA ILE A 91 -1.71 -2.36 22.13
C ILE A 91 -2.21 -1.42 23.23
N LEU A 92 -1.40 -0.42 23.55
CA LEU A 92 -1.70 0.59 24.57
C LEU A 92 -2.02 1.93 23.90
N ASP A 93 -3.00 2.65 24.42
CA ASP A 93 -3.18 4.07 24.09
C ASP A 93 -2.06 4.92 24.73
N LYS A 94 -2.04 6.21 24.46
CA LYS A 94 -0.99 7.11 25.00
C LYS A 94 -1.15 7.45 26.49
N ASN A 95 -2.24 6.99 27.11
CA ASN A 95 -2.43 7.03 28.56
C ASN A 95 -2.00 5.71 29.24
N GLY A 96 -1.57 4.72 28.47
CA GLY A 96 -1.16 3.41 28.96
C GLY A 96 -2.32 2.41 29.13
N HIS A 97 -3.53 2.72 28.68
CA HIS A 97 -4.65 1.79 28.75
C HIS A 97 -4.55 0.75 27.63
N VAL A 98 -4.84 -0.51 27.97
CA VAL A 98 -4.88 -1.59 26.96
C VAL A 98 -6.13 -1.44 26.10
N VAL A 99 -5.92 -1.18 24.81
CA VAL A 99 -7.00 -0.97 23.82
C VAL A 99 -7.12 -2.09 22.80
N GLY A 100 -6.24 -3.10 22.89
CA GLY A 100 -6.28 -4.25 22.00
C GLY A 100 -5.05 -5.14 22.12
N HIS A 101 -4.98 -6.12 21.23
CA HIS A 101 -3.79 -6.93 21.00
C HIS A 101 -3.67 -7.34 19.55
N ALA A 102 -2.46 -7.74 19.15
CA ALA A 102 -2.16 -8.36 17.87
C ALA A 102 -0.98 -9.34 18.05
N THR A 103 -0.78 -10.22 17.08
CA THR A 103 0.36 -11.15 17.10
C THR A 103 1.13 -11.08 15.78
N TYR A 104 2.45 -11.31 15.86
CA TYR A 104 3.14 -11.96 14.75
C TYR A 104 2.95 -13.46 14.87
N MET A 105 2.70 -14.13 13.77
CA MET A 105 2.46 -15.56 13.76
C MET A 105 2.88 -16.18 12.43
N ARG A 106 2.99 -17.54 12.44
CA ARG A 106 3.47 -18.28 11.26
C ARG A 106 4.77 -17.70 10.73
N ILE A 107 5.73 -17.55 11.65
CA ILE A 107 6.99 -16.86 11.43
C ILE A 107 7.93 -17.83 10.72
N ASP A 108 7.99 -17.73 9.40
CA ASP A 108 8.87 -18.51 8.54
C ASP A 108 10.09 -17.66 8.15
N THR A 109 11.13 -17.75 8.96
CA THR A 109 12.37 -17.01 8.76
C THR A 109 13.10 -17.43 7.50
N ALA A 110 13.07 -18.72 7.16
CA ALA A 110 13.77 -19.27 5.99
C ALA A 110 13.17 -18.74 4.68
N ASN A 111 11.85 -18.66 4.58
CA ASN A 111 11.15 -18.09 3.44
C ASN A 111 10.93 -16.57 3.57
N ARG A 112 11.30 -15.98 4.69
CA ARG A 112 11.08 -14.55 5.05
C ARG A 112 9.61 -14.16 4.90
N VAL A 113 8.71 -15.00 5.46
CA VAL A 113 7.25 -14.79 5.49
C VAL A 113 6.78 -14.65 6.93
N ILE A 114 5.93 -13.69 7.20
CA ILE A 114 5.35 -13.47 8.53
C ILE A 114 3.89 -13.01 8.41
N GLU A 115 3.03 -13.42 9.32
CA GLU A 115 1.63 -13.04 9.37
C GLU A 115 1.36 -12.12 10.56
N VAL A 116 0.55 -11.07 10.35
CA VAL A 116 -0.13 -10.38 11.44
C VAL A 116 -1.51 -11.00 11.63
N GLY A 117 -1.82 -11.40 12.85
CA GLY A 117 -3.08 -12.07 13.11
C GLY A 117 -3.53 -11.97 14.56
N ASN A 118 -4.59 -12.71 14.89
CA ASN A 118 -5.23 -12.66 16.21
C ASN A 118 -5.48 -11.23 16.70
N ILE A 119 -5.97 -10.37 15.79
CA ILE A 119 -6.17 -8.95 16.10
C ILE A 119 -7.49 -8.79 16.84
N LEU A 120 -7.41 -8.25 18.04
CA LEU A 120 -8.55 -7.81 18.84
C LEU A 120 -8.43 -6.32 19.10
N TYR A 121 -9.39 -5.53 18.63
CA TYR A 121 -9.55 -4.14 18.99
C TYR A 121 -10.75 -3.98 19.91
N THR A 122 -10.57 -3.34 21.05
CA THR A 122 -11.67 -2.95 21.93
C THR A 122 -12.50 -1.83 21.29
N PRO A 123 -13.72 -1.56 21.75
CA PRO A 123 -14.51 -0.42 21.24
C PRO A 123 -13.77 0.92 21.28
N ALA A 124 -12.90 1.14 22.29
CA ALA A 124 -12.09 2.35 22.41
C ALA A 124 -11.05 2.52 21.27
N MET A 125 -10.60 1.41 20.69
CA MET A 125 -9.61 1.40 19.59
C MET A 125 -10.28 1.47 18.20
N MET A 126 -11.51 0.96 18.09
CA MET A 126 -12.20 0.85 16.81
C MET A 126 -12.44 2.21 16.17
N ARG A 127 -12.17 2.33 14.85
CA ARG A 127 -12.35 3.55 14.05
C ARG A 127 -11.53 4.74 14.54
N THR A 128 -10.44 4.49 15.26
CA THR A 128 -9.46 5.52 15.64
C THR A 128 -8.22 5.46 14.76
N PRO A 129 -7.41 6.52 14.70
CA PRO A 129 -6.11 6.49 14.05
C PRO A 129 -5.16 5.42 14.62
N GLY A 130 -5.27 5.14 15.92
CA GLY A 130 -4.47 4.13 16.61
C GLY A 130 -4.57 2.74 15.97
N GLY A 131 -5.77 2.33 15.49
CA GLY A 131 -5.95 1.05 14.81
C GLY A 131 -5.15 0.93 13.52
N THR A 132 -5.01 2.02 12.77
CA THR A 132 -4.18 2.07 11.57
C THR A 132 -2.70 2.14 11.94
N GLU A 133 -2.35 2.95 12.93
CA GLU A 133 -0.96 3.08 13.39
C GLU A 133 -0.40 1.77 13.93
N ALA A 134 -1.19 0.98 14.66
CA ALA A 134 -0.77 -0.34 15.13
C ALA A 134 -0.36 -1.24 13.96
N MET A 135 -1.15 -1.30 12.92
CA MET A 135 -0.83 -2.11 11.72
C MET A 135 0.38 -1.56 10.95
N TYR A 136 0.49 -0.23 10.86
CA TYR A 136 1.66 0.42 10.26
C TYR A 136 2.96 0.08 11.01
N LEU A 137 2.97 0.20 12.34
CA LEU A 137 4.15 -0.08 13.16
C LEU A 137 4.61 -1.54 13.03
N MET A 138 3.67 -2.50 13.06
CA MET A 138 4.00 -3.91 12.88
C MET A 138 4.51 -4.19 11.45
N ALA A 139 3.86 -3.68 10.43
CA ALA A 139 4.31 -3.89 9.05
C ALA A 139 5.68 -3.25 8.81
N ARG A 140 5.90 -2.01 9.28
CA ARG A 140 7.19 -1.32 9.17
C ARG A 140 8.30 -2.12 9.84
N HIS A 141 8.07 -2.64 11.04
CA HIS A 141 9.05 -3.47 11.73
C HIS A 141 9.38 -4.76 10.95
N ALA A 142 8.36 -5.44 10.42
CA ALA A 142 8.55 -6.66 9.64
C ALA A 142 9.37 -6.41 8.36
N PHE A 143 9.07 -5.33 7.61
CA PHE A 143 9.75 -5.07 6.35
C PHE A 143 11.09 -4.36 6.52
N GLU A 144 11.12 -3.26 7.29
CA GLU A 144 12.29 -2.37 7.33
C GLU A 144 13.35 -2.79 8.35
N THR A 145 12.92 -3.38 9.47
CA THR A 145 13.85 -3.81 10.52
C THR A 145 14.26 -5.27 10.34
N LEU A 146 13.30 -6.15 10.08
CA LEU A 146 13.54 -7.59 10.01
C LEU A 146 13.79 -8.11 8.59
N GLY A 147 13.48 -7.34 7.53
CA GLY A 147 13.75 -7.72 6.14
C GLY A 147 12.87 -8.87 5.62
N TYR A 148 11.68 -9.04 6.16
CA TYR A 148 10.72 -9.99 5.61
C TYR A 148 10.31 -9.56 4.20
N ARG A 149 10.15 -10.54 3.28
CA ARG A 149 9.76 -10.27 1.90
C ARG A 149 8.27 -10.35 1.65
N ARG A 150 7.51 -10.96 2.62
CA ARG A 150 6.08 -11.16 2.52
C ARG A 150 5.43 -11.03 3.90
N TYR A 151 4.42 -10.18 3.97
CA TYR A 151 3.60 -9.93 5.16
C TYR A 151 2.17 -10.36 4.88
N GLU A 152 1.63 -11.27 5.68
CA GLU A 152 0.36 -11.91 5.44
C GLU A 152 -0.74 -11.44 6.39
N TRP A 153 -1.97 -11.48 5.90
CA TRP A 153 -3.20 -11.30 6.65
C TRP A 153 -4.18 -12.38 6.23
N LYS A 154 -4.73 -13.12 7.21
CA LYS A 154 -5.71 -14.18 6.96
C LYS A 154 -6.92 -13.98 7.84
N CYS A 155 -8.10 -14.14 7.26
CA CYS A 155 -9.35 -14.06 8.02
C CYS A 155 -10.38 -15.07 7.52
N ASN A 156 -11.41 -15.32 8.34
CA ASN A 156 -12.57 -16.04 7.86
C ASN A 156 -13.17 -15.30 6.64
N ALA A 157 -13.46 -16.02 5.56
CA ALA A 157 -14.01 -15.43 4.33
C ALA A 157 -15.34 -14.68 4.55
N LEU A 158 -16.08 -15.05 5.62
CA LEU A 158 -17.31 -14.37 6.04
C LEU A 158 -17.06 -13.10 6.87
N ASN A 159 -15.81 -12.86 7.34
CA ASN A 159 -15.47 -11.68 8.12
C ASN A 159 -15.27 -10.46 7.20
N ALA A 160 -16.38 -9.91 6.70
CA ALA A 160 -16.34 -8.74 5.82
C ALA A 160 -15.62 -7.51 6.42
N PRO A 161 -15.75 -7.17 7.71
CA PRO A 161 -14.96 -6.12 8.34
C PRO A 161 -13.44 -6.34 8.23
N SER A 162 -12.96 -7.56 8.50
CA SER A 162 -11.53 -7.88 8.41
C SER A 162 -11.01 -7.85 6.97
N ARG A 163 -11.80 -8.33 6.00
CA ARG A 163 -11.44 -8.24 4.58
C ARG A 163 -11.29 -6.78 4.13
N ARG A 164 -12.27 -5.94 4.46
CA ARG A 164 -12.18 -4.49 4.15
C ARG A 164 -11.03 -3.80 4.87
N ALA A 165 -10.68 -4.24 6.09
CA ALA A 165 -9.53 -3.70 6.81
C ALA A 165 -8.22 -4.06 6.11
N ALA A 166 -8.04 -5.32 5.69
CA ALA A 166 -6.86 -5.76 4.95
C ALA A 166 -6.68 -4.94 3.66
N GLU A 167 -7.73 -4.84 2.83
CA GLU A 167 -7.72 -4.05 1.59
C GLU A 167 -7.41 -2.57 1.85
N ARG A 168 -8.02 -1.98 2.89
CA ARG A 168 -7.76 -0.60 3.31
C ARG A 168 -6.30 -0.38 3.72
N TYR A 169 -5.67 -1.35 4.37
CA TYR A 169 -4.26 -1.29 4.77
C TYR A 169 -3.28 -1.60 3.62
N GLY A 170 -3.79 -1.86 2.42
CA GLY A 170 -2.96 -2.08 1.23
C GLY A 170 -2.65 -3.55 0.95
N PHE A 171 -3.17 -4.49 1.74
CA PHE A 171 -3.02 -5.90 1.43
C PHE A 171 -3.79 -6.27 0.15
N ARG A 172 -3.21 -7.16 -0.64
CA ARG A 172 -3.80 -7.72 -1.84
C ARG A 172 -4.48 -9.04 -1.52
N PHE A 173 -5.73 -9.20 -1.98
CA PHE A 173 -6.43 -10.49 -1.93
C PHE A 173 -5.82 -11.47 -2.93
N GLU A 174 -5.50 -12.69 -2.48
CA GLU A 174 -4.88 -13.73 -3.30
C GLU A 174 -5.81 -14.91 -3.57
N GLY A 175 -6.78 -15.14 -2.70
CA GLY A 175 -7.73 -16.23 -2.90
C GLY A 175 -8.40 -16.67 -1.61
N THR A 176 -9.29 -17.64 -1.74
CA THR A 176 -9.99 -18.27 -0.62
C THR A 176 -9.68 -19.76 -0.58
N PHE A 177 -9.12 -20.21 0.54
CA PHE A 177 -8.96 -21.64 0.81
C PHE A 177 -10.26 -22.18 1.40
N ARG A 178 -10.95 -23.00 0.62
CA ARG A 178 -12.22 -23.62 1.03
C ARG A 178 -11.96 -24.74 2.03
N HIS A 179 -12.83 -24.86 3.05
CA HIS A 179 -12.75 -25.87 4.12
C HIS A 179 -11.35 -25.93 4.77
N HIS A 180 -10.71 -24.76 4.93
CA HIS A 180 -9.33 -24.68 5.38
C HIS A 180 -9.15 -25.04 6.85
N MET A 181 -10.09 -24.65 7.70
CA MET A 181 -9.99 -24.87 9.15
C MET A 181 -11.34 -25.22 9.77
N ILE A 182 -11.29 -25.86 10.94
CA ILE A 182 -12.42 -25.97 11.85
C ILE A 182 -12.14 -25.05 13.05
N VAL A 183 -12.97 -24.04 13.26
CA VAL A 183 -12.83 -23.07 14.35
C VAL A 183 -14.11 -23.07 15.19
N LYS A 184 -14.00 -23.34 16.47
CA LYS A 184 -15.16 -23.43 17.41
C LYS A 184 -16.26 -24.36 16.86
N GLY A 185 -15.87 -25.52 16.31
CA GLY A 185 -16.79 -26.51 15.75
C GLY A 185 -17.45 -26.12 14.42
N ARG A 186 -17.02 -25.04 13.78
CA ARG A 186 -17.59 -24.54 12.53
C ARG A 186 -16.56 -24.55 11.41
N ASN A 187 -17.01 -24.76 10.17
CA ASN A 187 -16.17 -24.61 8.99
C ASN A 187 -15.68 -23.16 8.87
N ARG A 188 -14.41 -22.99 8.52
CA ARG A 188 -13.80 -21.73 8.16
C ARG A 188 -13.14 -21.85 6.80
N ASP A 189 -13.74 -21.21 5.80
CA ASP A 189 -13.05 -20.84 4.58
C ASP A 189 -12.17 -19.63 4.90
N THR A 190 -10.91 -19.64 4.45
CA THR A 190 -9.96 -18.59 4.81
C THR A 190 -9.61 -17.73 3.60
N ALA A 191 -9.91 -16.44 3.68
CA ALA A 191 -9.45 -15.44 2.74
C ALA A 191 -7.99 -15.06 3.06
N TRP A 192 -7.14 -15.11 2.04
CA TRP A 192 -5.71 -14.85 2.11
C TRP A 192 -5.40 -13.50 1.46
N PHE A 193 -4.56 -12.73 2.14
CA PHE A 193 -4.09 -11.43 1.68
C PHE A 193 -2.60 -11.30 1.98
N SER A 194 -1.88 -10.52 1.18
CA SER A 194 -0.46 -10.22 1.39
C SER A 194 -0.10 -8.81 1.01
N ILE A 195 1.03 -8.36 1.56
CA ILE A 195 1.85 -7.25 1.07
C ILE A 195 3.24 -7.83 0.79
N LEU A 196 3.82 -7.49 -0.36
CA LEU A 196 5.19 -7.87 -0.70
C LEU A 196 6.17 -6.73 -0.38
N ALA A 197 7.44 -7.06 -0.16
CA ALA A 197 8.46 -6.08 0.21
C ALA A 197 8.59 -4.93 -0.83
N GLU A 198 8.45 -5.25 -2.11
CA GLU A 198 8.46 -4.26 -3.19
C GLU A 198 7.22 -3.35 -3.24
N GLU A 199 6.10 -3.77 -2.64
CA GLU A 199 4.86 -2.97 -2.53
C GLU A 199 4.88 -2.07 -1.28
N TRP A 200 5.63 -2.46 -0.25
CA TRP A 200 5.65 -1.80 1.06
C TRP A 200 5.99 -0.31 1.01
N PRO A 201 6.99 0.17 0.26
CA PRO A 201 7.36 1.60 0.29
C PRO A 201 6.20 2.53 -0.05
N GLN A 202 5.37 2.17 -1.04
CA GLN A 202 4.21 2.98 -1.41
C GLN A 202 3.10 2.90 -0.36
N ILE A 203 2.90 1.73 0.25
CA ILE A 203 1.91 1.52 1.31
C ILE A 203 2.35 2.27 2.57
N ALA A 204 3.64 2.26 2.92
CA ALA A 204 4.19 3.03 4.04
C ALA A 204 3.90 4.52 3.87
N VAL A 205 4.24 5.10 2.71
CA VAL A 205 3.96 6.51 2.39
C VAL A 205 2.46 6.83 2.48
N ALA A 206 1.60 5.93 1.99
CA ALA A 206 0.15 6.12 2.09
C ALA A 206 -0.34 6.10 3.55
N MET A 207 0.19 5.18 4.37
CA MET A 207 -0.16 5.10 5.80
C MET A 207 0.38 6.30 6.58
N GLU A 208 1.62 6.74 6.33
CA GLU A 208 2.20 7.94 6.93
C GLU A 208 1.42 9.21 6.56
N THR A 209 1.10 9.35 5.28
CA THR A 209 0.25 10.47 4.80
C THR A 209 -1.11 10.45 5.47
N TRP A 210 -1.70 9.28 5.63
CA TRP A 210 -2.99 9.15 6.30
C TRP A 210 -2.91 9.49 7.78
N LEU A 211 -1.84 9.07 8.48
CA LEU A 211 -1.61 9.31 9.91
C LEU A 211 -1.14 10.74 10.21
N ALA A 212 -0.76 11.51 9.21
CA ALA A 212 -0.34 12.90 9.39
C ALA A 212 -1.48 13.76 9.96
N PRO A 213 -1.22 14.66 10.92
CA PRO A 213 -2.25 15.53 11.52
C PRO A 213 -3.04 16.32 10.49
N GLU A 214 -2.37 16.73 9.42
CA GLU A 214 -2.92 17.52 8.32
C GLU A 214 -4.01 16.79 7.54
N ASN A 215 -4.08 15.46 7.69
CA ASN A 215 -5.14 14.65 7.08
C ASN A 215 -6.42 14.58 7.93
N PHE A 216 -6.47 15.29 9.05
CA PHE A 216 -7.65 15.33 9.90
C PHE A 216 -8.15 16.76 10.07
N ASP A 217 -9.47 16.94 9.95
CA ASP A 217 -10.11 18.25 10.18
C ASP A 217 -10.22 18.55 11.69
N GLY A 218 -10.68 19.75 12.02
CA GLY A 218 -10.86 20.18 13.42
C GLY A 218 -11.86 19.32 14.25
N ALA A 219 -12.65 18.45 13.60
CA ALA A 219 -13.52 17.48 14.23
C ALA A 219 -12.90 16.06 14.29
N GLY A 220 -11.62 15.90 13.92
CA GLY A 220 -10.91 14.64 13.89
C GLY A 220 -11.33 13.71 12.75
N ARG A 221 -12.02 14.19 11.71
CA ARG A 221 -12.43 13.38 10.56
C ARG A 221 -11.34 13.41 9.50
N GLN A 222 -11.03 12.23 8.93
CA GLN A 222 -10.06 12.13 7.83
C GLN A 222 -10.49 12.98 6.62
N ILE A 223 -9.55 13.69 6.01
CA ILE A 223 -9.74 14.48 4.79
C ILE A 223 -9.64 13.54 3.58
N VAL A 224 -8.56 12.78 3.48
CA VAL A 224 -8.35 11.77 2.44
C VAL A 224 -8.40 10.38 3.06
N PRO A 225 -9.32 9.50 2.65
CA PRO A 225 -9.38 8.14 3.14
C PRO A 225 -8.13 7.33 2.75
N LEU A 226 -7.66 6.44 3.65
CA LEU A 226 -6.53 5.56 3.36
C LEU A 226 -6.77 4.65 2.14
N SER A 227 -8.02 4.24 1.90
CA SER A 227 -8.39 3.47 0.71
C SER A 227 -8.15 4.24 -0.60
N ILE A 228 -8.26 5.57 -0.58
CA ILE A 228 -7.91 6.43 -1.73
C ILE A 228 -6.39 6.51 -1.88
N LEU A 229 -5.65 6.68 -0.78
CA LEU A 229 -4.18 6.72 -0.83
C LEU A 229 -3.61 5.38 -1.35
N ASN A 230 -4.18 4.25 -0.93
CA ASN A 230 -3.82 2.90 -1.37
C ASN A 230 -4.57 2.43 -2.63
N ALA A 231 -5.28 3.31 -3.35
CA ALA A 231 -6.04 2.91 -4.53
C ALA A 231 -5.14 2.23 -5.57
N ARG A 232 -5.57 1.06 -6.03
CA ARG A 232 -4.86 0.26 -7.06
C ARG A 232 -5.46 0.41 -8.45
N GLU A 233 -6.68 0.94 -8.52
CA GLU A 233 -7.42 1.17 -9.77
C GLU A 233 -8.07 2.55 -9.72
N MET A 234 -8.21 3.18 -10.88
CA MET A 234 -9.03 4.36 -11.06
C MET A 234 -9.76 4.30 -12.40
N GLU A 235 -11.01 4.72 -12.38
CA GLU A 235 -11.81 4.87 -13.59
C GLU A 235 -11.62 6.27 -14.18
N VAL A 236 -11.37 6.32 -15.48
CA VAL A 236 -11.16 7.55 -16.23
C VAL A 236 -11.90 7.40 -17.58
N GLU A 237 -12.92 8.19 -17.80
CA GLU A 237 -13.68 8.20 -19.07
C GLU A 237 -14.15 6.79 -19.51
N GLY A 238 -14.64 5.97 -18.54
CA GLY A 238 -15.12 4.60 -18.78
C GLY A 238 -14.00 3.57 -19.02
N ARG A 239 -12.76 3.91 -18.76
CA ARG A 239 -11.61 3.02 -18.78
C ARG A 239 -10.97 2.89 -17.41
N VAL A 240 -10.49 1.70 -17.09
CA VAL A 240 -9.79 1.43 -15.83
C VAL A 240 -8.27 1.54 -16.08
N LEU A 241 -7.62 2.41 -15.32
CA LEU A 241 -6.18 2.41 -15.14
C LEU A 241 -5.89 1.67 -13.83
N ARG A 242 -4.85 0.86 -13.83
CA ARG A 242 -4.38 0.18 -12.62
C ARG A 242 -2.97 0.62 -12.24
N ARG A 243 -2.61 0.39 -10.97
CA ARG A 243 -1.22 0.54 -10.53
C ARG A 243 -0.35 -0.50 -11.23
N ALA A 244 0.81 -0.06 -11.70
CA ALA A 244 1.80 -0.98 -12.24
C ALA A 244 2.32 -1.93 -11.17
N ARG A 245 2.61 -3.17 -11.53
CA ARG A 245 3.32 -4.13 -10.70
C ARG A 245 4.82 -3.95 -10.88
N PHE A 246 5.60 -4.28 -9.87
CA PHE A 246 7.05 -4.12 -9.92
C PHE A 246 7.71 -5.03 -10.98
N ASP A 247 7.15 -6.21 -11.22
CA ASP A 247 7.60 -7.13 -12.28
C ASP A 247 7.39 -6.59 -13.70
N GLU A 248 6.56 -5.54 -13.87
CA GLU A 248 6.33 -4.86 -15.15
C GLU A 248 7.36 -3.74 -15.43
N LEU A 249 8.29 -3.47 -14.51
CA LEU A 249 9.30 -2.42 -14.64
C LEU A 249 10.05 -2.48 -15.99
N PRO A 250 10.58 -3.65 -16.44
CA PRO A 250 11.29 -3.72 -17.73
C PRO A 250 10.40 -3.35 -18.93
N GLN A 251 9.12 -3.73 -18.88
CA GLN A 251 8.15 -3.40 -19.93
C GLN A 251 7.85 -1.90 -19.95
N ILE A 252 7.73 -1.27 -18.78
CA ILE A 252 7.48 0.17 -18.64
C ILE A 252 8.67 0.98 -19.13
N GLU A 253 9.90 0.59 -18.79
CA GLU A 253 11.11 1.23 -19.33
C GLU A 253 11.17 1.14 -20.85
N ALA A 254 10.89 -0.04 -21.42
CA ALA A 254 10.87 -0.24 -22.86
C ALA A 254 9.80 0.65 -23.54
N LEU A 255 8.60 0.75 -22.94
CA LEU A 255 7.54 1.62 -23.43
C LEU A 255 7.98 3.09 -23.39
N GLN A 256 8.57 3.54 -22.30
CA GLN A 256 9.07 4.92 -22.16
C GLN A 256 10.13 5.24 -23.21
N LYS A 257 11.12 4.36 -23.40
CA LYS A 257 12.15 4.51 -24.44
C LYS A 257 11.54 4.64 -25.84
N ALA A 258 10.57 3.79 -26.17
CA ALA A 258 9.89 3.83 -27.46
C ALA A 258 9.03 5.09 -27.65
N ALA A 259 8.29 5.51 -26.62
CA ALA A 259 7.43 6.69 -26.67
C ALA A 259 8.22 8.00 -26.79
N TYR A 260 9.37 8.10 -26.12
CA TYR A 260 10.21 9.30 -26.11
C TYR A 260 11.26 9.35 -27.24
N ALA A 261 11.36 8.32 -28.09
CA ALA A 261 12.36 8.28 -29.18
C ALA A 261 12.31 9.51 -30.10
N ARG A 262 11.10 9.96 -30.46
CA ARG A 262 10.92 11.19 -31.25
C ARG A 262 11.32 12.45 -30.49
N ASN A 263 10.97 12.51 -29.21
CA ASN A 263 11.26 13.68 -28.36
C ASN A 263 12.78 13.86 -28.19
N ARG A 264 13.53 12.77 -28.08
CA ARG A 264 15.00 12.77 -28.01
C ARG A 264 15.63 13.50 -29.21
N ILE A 265 15.11 13.24 -30.40
CA ILE A 265 15.59 13.90 -31.63
C ILE A 265 15.28 15.39 -31.60
N LEU A 266 14.06 15.77 -31.20
CA LEU A 266 13.63 17.17 -31.16
C LEU A 266 14.32 17.99 -30.05
N LEU A 267 14.64 17.36 -28.93
CA LEU A 267 15.30 18.01 -27.79
C LEU A 267 16.82 18.14 -27.99
N GLY A 268 17.44 17.27 -28.80
CA GLY A 268 18.88 17.17 -28.92
C GLY A 268 19.62 16.67 -27.68
N VAL A 269 18.87 16.30 -26.63
CA VAL A 269 19.35 15.75 -25.34
C VAL A 269 18.45 14.63 -24.88
N GLU A 270 18.93 13.80 -23.93
CA GLU A 270 18.15 12.69 -23.41
C GLU A 270 16.94 13.22 -22.61
N PRO A 271 15.70 12.80 -22.95
CA PRO A 271 14.50 13.17 -22.17
C PRO A 271 14.62 12.76 -20.70
N VAL A 272 14.17 13.64 -19.78
CA VAL A 272 14.28 13.41 -18.34
C VAL A 272 13.75 12.04 -17.89
N PRO A 273 12.59 11.55 -18.38
CA PRO A 273 12.11 10.22 -17.99
C PRO A 273 13.01 9.06 -18.38
N LEU A 274 13.91 9.22 -19.34
CA LEU A 274 14.84 8.18 -19.75
C LEU A 274 16.13 8.14 -18.92
N LEU A 275 16.32 9.14 -18.04
CA LEU A 275 17.45 9.23 -17.11
C LEU A 275 17.11 8.68 -15.72
N TRP A 276 15.87 8.28 -15.48
CA TRP A 276 15.44 7.83 -14.16
C TRP A 276 15.89 6.41 -13.83
N ASP A 277 16.19 6.18 -12.55
CA ASP A 277 16.16 4.86 -11.92
C ASP A 277 14.70 4.44 -11.70
N TYR A 278 14.19 3.55 -12.54
CA TYR A 278 12.80 3.10 -12.49
C TYR A 278 12.48 2.31 -11.22
N ALA A 279 13.44 1.62 -10.61
CA ALA A 279 13.23 0.99 -9.32
C ALA A 279 12.94 2.04 -8.23
N ARG A 280 13.59 3.19 -8.29
CA ARG A 280 13.31 4.33 -7.42
C ARG A 280 11.97 4.98 -7.77
N VAL A 281 11.64 5.14 -9.05
CA VAL A 281 10.34 5.66 -9.49
C VAL A 281 9.19 4.83 -8.92
N PHE A 282 9.29 3.51 -8.96
CA PHE A 282 8.26 2.61 -8.39
C PHE A 282 8.11 2.74 -6.87
N ARG A 283 9.16 3.11 -6.16
CA ARG A 283 9.10 3.33 -4.70
C ARG A 283 8.53 4.70 -4.33
N GLU A 284 8.85 5.74 -5.10
CA GLU A 284 8.58 7.14 -4.70
C GLU A 284 7.39 7.76 -5.43
N ARG A 285 6.90 7.16 -6.52
CA ARG A 285 5.85 7.72 -7.38
C ARG A 285 4.74 6.71 -7.66
N GLU A 286 3.61 7.22 -8.05
CA GLU A 286 2.52 6.41 -8.53
C GLU A 286 2.68 6.11 -10.02
N VAL A 287 2.88 4.85 -10.37
CA VAL A 287 2.95 4.40 -11.76
C VAL A 287 1.61 3.77 -12.12
N TRP A 288 0.87 4.42 -13.00
CA TRP A 288 -0.43 3.99 -13.48
C TRP A 288 -0.34 3.51 -14.90
N VAL A 289 -0.92 2.36 -15.20
CA VAL A 289 -0.90 1.76 -16.54
C VAL A 289 -2.30 1.60 -17.08
N LEU A 290 -2.43 1.81 -18.36
CA LEU A 290 -3.57 1.45 -19.18
C LEU A 290 -3.22 0.18 -19.94
N ASP A 291 -3.95 -0.90 -19.68
CA ASP A 291 -3.76 -2.15 -20.42
C ASP A 291 -4.31 -2.03 -21.84
N GLY A 292 -3.58 -2.58 -22.79
CA GLY A 292 -4.01 -2.83 -24.17
C GLY A 292 -4.41 -4.28 -24.36
N ALA A 293 -4.62 -4.70 -25.60
CA ALA A 293 -5.00 -6.09 -25.93
C ALA A 293 -3.91 -7.10 -25.52
N ASP A 294 -2.65 -6.82 -25.83
CA ASP A 294 -1.55 -7.78 -25.65
C ASP A 294 -0.44 -7.24 -24.73
N SER A 295 -0.47 -5.96 -24.39
CA SER A 295 0.58 -5.30 -23.61
C SER A 295 0.09 -3.98 -23.03
N ILE A 296 0.90 -3.33 -22.20
CA ILE A 296 0.62 -1.98 -21.68
C ILE A 296 0.52 -1.00 -22.84
N ALA A 297 -0.65 -0.36 -23.00
CA ALA A 297 -0.91 0.65 -24.03
C ALA A 297 -0.42 2.04 -23.63
N GLY A 298 -0.36 2.33 -22.33
CA GLY A 298 0.09 3.63 -21.86
C GLY A 298 0.43 3.65 -20.38
N VAL A 299 1.24 4.64 -20.00
CA VAL A 299 1.75 4.84 -18.63
C VAL A 299 1.61 6.30 -18.25
N ALA A 300 1.11 6.56 -17.06
CA ALA A 300 1.18 7.85 -16.36
C ALA A 300 1.99 7.69 -15.08
N ILE A 301 3.01 8.53 -14.89
CA ILE A 301 3.81 8.58 -13.66
C ILE A 301 3.43 9.88 -12.95
N LEU A 302 2.90 9.71 -11.73
CA LEU A 302 2.33 10.79 -10.94
C LEU A 302 3.06 10.91 -9.60
N GLN A 303 3.26 12.13 -9.13
CA GLN A 303 3.83 12.40 -7.82
C GLN A 303 2.89 13.31 -7.02
N ALA A 304 2.31 12.79 -5.95
CA ALA A 304 1.58 13.61 -4.99
C ALA A 304 2.58 14.46 -4.18
N ARG A 305 2.39 15.78 -4.18
CA ARG A 305 3.20 16.73 -3.42
C ARG A 305 2.31 17.41 -2.37
N ALA A 306 2.90 18.24 -1.52
CA ALA A 306 2.15 18.89 -0.45
C ALA A 306 0.92 19.66 -0.97
N ASP A 307 1.08 20.46 -2.03
CA ASP A 307 0.03 21.38 -2.50
C ASP A 307 -0.63 20.97 -3.81
N ASP A 308 -0.02 20.05 -4.58
CA ASP A 308 -0.45 19.67 -5.91
C ASP A 308 -0.18 18.21 -6.26
N LEU A 309 -0.59 17.81 -7.47
CA LEU A 309 -0.15 16.58 -8.12
C LEU A 309 0.72 16.94 -9.32
N LEU A 310 1.93 16.39 -9.38
CA LEU A 310 2.79 16.49 -10.54
C LEU A 310 2.55 15.28 -11.46
N THR A 311 2.22 15.54 -12.71
CA THR A 311 2.29 14.55 -13.79
C THR A 311 3.70 14.58 -14.38
N ASP A 312 4.54 13.67 -13.88
CA ASP A 312 5.96 13.59 -14.22
C ASP A 312 6.19 13.06 -15.64
N SER A 313 5.39 12.08 -16.05
CA SER A 313 5.48 11.48 -17.38
C SER A 313 4.13 10.94 -17.85
N ILE A 314 3.86 11.13 -19.13
CA ILE A 314 2.80 10.45 -19.88
C ILE A 314 3.43 9.84 -21.11
N ALA A 315 3.27 8.52 -21.27
CA ALA A 315 3.79 7.80 -22.41
C ALA A 315 2.74 6.83 -22.95
N THR A 316 2.58 6.81 -24.26
CA THR A 316 1.74 5.84 -24.99
C THR A 316 2.59 4.98 -25.89
N CYS A 317 2.32 3.67 -25.89
CA CYS A 317 2.97 2.74 -26.80
C CYS A 317 2.81 3.27 -28.24
N PRO A 318 3.88 3.29 -29.07
CA PRO A 318 3.78 3.79 -30.45
C PRO A 318 2.65 3.18 -31.28
N LYS A 319 2.35 1.89 -31.10
CA LYS A 319 1.24 1.19 -31.75
C LYS A 319 -0.14 1.63 -31.26
N ALA A 320 -0.21 2.23 -30.09
CA ALA A 320 -1.44 2.71 -29.45
C ALA A 320 -1.63 4.23 -29.59
N GLN A 321 -0.75 4.93 -30.28
CA GLN A 321 -0.90 6.36 -30.58
C GLN A 321 -2.05 6.61 -31.56
N GLY A 322 -2.71 7.75 -31.43
CA GLY A 322 -3.90 8.09 -32.25
C GLY A 322 -5.23 7.63 -31.67
N PHE A 323 -5.26 6.71 -30.70
CA PHE A 323 -6.49 6.21 -30.06
C PHE A 323 -6.96 7.05 -28.87
N GLY A 324 -6.38 8.23 -28.64
CA GLY A 324 -6.79 9.13 -27.55
C GLY A 324 -6.20 8.82 -26.18
N PHE A 325 -5.39 7.78 -26.04
CA PHE A 325 -4.85 7.34 -24.75
C PHE A 325 -3.97 8.39 -24.05
N GLY A 326 -3.28 9.24 -24.79
CA GLY A 326 -2.57 10.38 -24.20
C GLY A 326 -3.50 11.35 -23.46
N ASN A 327 -4.71 11.60 -24.01
CA ASN A 327 -5.71 12.41 -23.32
C ASN A 327 -6.21 11.71 -22.05
N LEU A 328 -6.50 10.42 -22.14
CA LEU A 328 -6.95 9.61 -21.00
C LEU A 328 -5.94 9.63 -19.87
N LEU A 329 -4.65 9.43 -20.17
CA LEU A 329 -3.57 9.46 -19.18
C LEU A 329 -3.38 10.86 -18.56
N LEU A 330 -3.58 11.92 -19.33
CA LEU A 330 -3.56 13.29 -18.79
C LEU A 330 -4.75 13.52 -17.85
N THR A 331 -5.96 13.11 -18.27
CA THR A 331 -7.17 13.17 -17.43
C THR A 331 -7.01 12.32 -16.16
N ALA A 332 -6.29 11.19 -16.22
CA ALA A 332 -6.00 10.37 -15.05
C ALA A 332 -5.26 11.16 -13.94
N GLY A 333 -4.28 12.00 -14.29
CA GLY A 333 -3.65 12.91 -13.34
C GLY A 333 -4.66 13.87 -12.69
N GLU A 334 -5.60 14.40 -13.46
CA GLU A 334 -6.63 15.30 -12.94
C GLU A 334 -7.63 14.58 -12.00
N VAL A 335 -8.07 13.37 -12.38
CA VAL A 335 -8.93 12.52 -11.54
C VAL A 335 -8.22 12.17 -10.24
N ARG A 336 -6.95 11.76 -10.32
CA ARG A 336 -6.16 11.41 -9.15
C ARG A 336 -5.93 12.59 -8.22
N ALA A 337 -5.67 13.78 -8.76
CA ALA A 337 -5.51 15.00 -7.97
C ALA A 337 -6.78 15.30 -7.16
N ARG A 338 -7.96 15.25 -7.78
CA ARG A 338 -9.24 15.46 -7.08
C ARG A 338 -9.45 14.42 -5.98
N ALA A 339 -9.17 13.14 -6.26
CA ALA A 339 -9.31 12.07 -5.27
C ALA A 339 -8.39 12.28 -4.05
N LEU A 340 -7.20 12.87 -4.26
CA LEU A 340 -6.24 13.23 -3.22
C LEU A 340 -6.51 14.61 -2.58
N GLY A 341 -7.62 15.27 -2.92
CA GLY A 341 -7.95 16.60 -2.41
C GLY A 341 -7.04 17.73 -2.93
N LYS A 342 -6.26 17.48 -3.99
CA LYS A 342 -5.39 18.48 -4.61
C LYS A 342 -6.18 19.35 -5.58
N ARG A 343 -5.93 20.64 -5.55
CA ARG A 343 -6.63 21.61 -6.40
C ARG A 343 -5.89 21.96 -7.68
N THR A 344 -4.66 21.52 -7.83
CA THR A 344 -3.78 21.85 -8.95
C THR A 344 -3.06 20.60 -9.45
N VAL A 345 -3.04 20.43 -10.77
CA VAL A 345 -2.16 19.48 -11.46
C VAL A 345 -1.09 20.27 -12.18
N ARG A 346 0.15 19.86 -12.01
CA ARG A 346 1.32 20.41 -12.71
C ARG A 346 1.96 19.38 -13.60
N LEU A 347 2.62 19.86 -14.62
CA LEU A 347 3.46 19.06 -15.51
C LEU A 347 4.60 19.95 -16.06
N TYR A 348 5.56 19.32 -16.68
CA TYR A 348 6.60 20.03 -17.42
C TYR A 348 6.87 19.37 -18.78
N THR A 349 7.40 20.15 -19.72
CA THR A 349 7.81 19.65 -21.03
C THR A 349 9.02 20.43 -21.52
N GLY A 350 9.82 19.84 -22.42
CA GLY A 350 10.93 20.58 -23.03
C GLY A 350 10.42 21.70 -23.94
N GLU A 351 11.04 22.88 -23.87
CA GLU A 351 10.65 24.04 -24.69
C GLU A 351 10.59 23.74 -26.20
N PRO A 352 11.53 22.97 -26.81
CA PRO A 352 11.47 22.63 -28.23
C PRO A 352 10.24 21.78 -28.62
N LEU A 353 9.57 21.16 -27.67
CA LEU A 353 8.38 20.33 -27.89
C LEU A 353 7.11 21.20 -28.01
N SER A 354 7.10 22.14 -28.95
CA SER A 354 6.00 23.09 -29.14
C SER A 354 4.63 22.43 -29.33
N ALA A 355 4.58 21.30 -30.01
CA ALA A 355 3.35 20.51 -30.19
C ALA A 355 2.75 20.03 -28.85
N ASN A 356 3.60 19.63 -27.88
CA ASN A 356 3.17 19.25 -26.54
C ASN A 356 2.63 20.47 -25.78
N ILE A 357 3.34 21.59 -25.84
CA ILE A 357 2.89 22.84 -25.19
C ILE A 357 1.51 23.26 -25.72
N HIS A 358 1.30 23.25 -27.03
CA HIS A 358 0.01 23.54 -27.64
C HIS A 358 -1.08 22.53 -27.22
N TRP A 359 -0.74 21.24 -27.13
CA TRP A 359 -1.68 20.21 -26.70
C TRP A 359 -2.09 20.43 -25.23
N TYR A 360 -1.17 20.66 -24.32
CA TYR A 360 -1.47 20.96 -22.92
C TYR A 360 -2.31 22.24 -22.77
N ARG A 361 -2.01 23.30 -23.53
CA ARG A 361 -2.84 24.52 -23.55
C ARG A 361 -4.29 24.24 -23.94
N ARG A 362 -4.51 23.45 -25.00
CA ARG A 362 -5.88 23.04 -25.39
C ARG A 362 -6.60 22.22 -24.33
N LYS A 363 -5.87 21.60 -23.41
CA LYS A 363 -6.42 20.86 -22.26
C LYS A 363 -6.60 21.72 -21.01
N GLY A 364 -6.36 23.04 -21.12
CA GLY A 364 -6.57 24.00 -20.04
C GLY A 364 -5.37 24.22 -19.13
N TYR A 365 -4.20 23.72 -19.50
CA TYR A 365 -2.97 24.03 -18.77
C TYR A 365 -2.38 25.38 -19.20
N ALA A 366 -2.04 26.23 -18.23
CA ALA A 366 -1.35 27.50 -18.44
C ALA A 366 0.14 27.36 -18.10
N ILE A 367 0.99 28.12 -18.81
CA ILE A 367 2.42 28.20 -18.49
C ILE A 367 2.56 28.97 -17.18
N GLU A 368 3.24 28.39 -16.18
CA GLU A 368 3.60 29.08 -14.92
C GLU A 368 4.98 29.69 -14.99
N ARG A 369 5.97 28.93 -15.49
CA ARG A 369 7.36 29.39 -15.59
C ARG A 369 8.14 28.61 -16.62
N VAL A 370 9.27 29.16 -17.05
CA VAL A 370 10.28 28.46 -17.83
C VAL A 370 11.52 28.33 -16.95
N GLU A 371 12.03 27.12 -16.82
CA GLU A 371 13.22 26.81 -16.03
C GLU A 371 14.40 26.58 -16.95
N GLN A 372 15.49 27.28 -16.72
CA GLN A 372 16.74 27.07 -17.43
C GLN A 372 17.59 26.05 -16.67
N LEU A 373 17.83 24.92 -17.28
CA LEU A 373 18.82 23.92 -16.84
C LEU A 373 20.09 24.02 -17.68
N PRO A 374 21.21 23.42 -17.25
CA PRO A 374 22.50 23.53 -17.97
C PRO A 374 22.43 23.08 -19.44
N ASP A 375 21.62 22.08 -19.75
CA ASP A 375 21.53 21.45 -21.05
C ASP A 375 20.17 21.62 -21.75
N ARG A 376 19.16 22.18 -21.09
CA ARG A 376 17.80 22.29 -21.62
C ARG A 376 16.97 23.38 -20.95
N ARG A 377 15.84 23.71 -21.57
CA ARG A 377 14.80 24.57 -20.98
C ARG A 377 13.51 23.76 -20.79
N LEU A 378 12.93 23.85 -19.60
CA LEU A 378 11.67 23.20 -19.26
C LEU A 378 10.56 24.25 -19.11
N VAL A 379 9.44 24.00 -19.75
CA VAL A 379 8.21 24.78 -19.60
C VAL A 379 7.33 24.09 -18.58
N HIS A 380 7.15 24.71 -17.42
CA HIS A 380 6.24 24.26 -16.36
C HIS A 380 4.85 24.79 -16.61
N MET A 381 3.87 23.92 -16.52
CA MET A 381 2.48 24.25 -16.76
C MET A 381 1.59 23.72 -15.65
N ALA A 382 0.50 24.43 -15.37
CA ALA A 382 -0.47 24.05 -14.34
C ALA A 382 -1.90 24.20 -14.84
N LYS A 383 -2.78 23.42 -14.17
CA LYS A 383 -4.23 23.47 -14.35
C LYS A 383 -4.92 23.34 -12.99
N ALA A 384 -5.87 24.23 -12.71
CA ALA A 384 -6.78 24.05 -11.59
C ALA A 384 -7.79 22.93 -11.89
N VAL A 385 -8.03 22.05 -10.91
CA VAL A 385 -8.88 20.85 -11.06
C VAL A 385 -9.95 20.75 -9.96
N GLY A 386 -10.25 21.88 -9.33
CA GLY A 386 -11.25 21.96 -8.25
C GLY A 386 -12.68 21.73 -8.73
#